data_6c5000a95fd5bfecd5e31370ebfc0515
#
_entry.id   6c5000a95fd5bfecd5e31370ebfc0515
#
_cell.length_a   1.000
_cell.length_b   1.000
_cell.length_c   1.000
_cell.angle_alpha   90.00
_cell.angle_beta   90.00
_cell.angle_gamma   90.00
#
_symmetry.space_group_name_H-M   'P 1'
#
loop_
_entity.id
_entity.type
_entity.pdbx_description
1 polymer ?
#
loop_
_entity_poly.entity_id
_entity_poly.type
_entity_poly.pdbx_seq_one_letter_code
_entity_poly.pdbx_strand_id
1 'polypeptide(L)'
;MPSARTLASLAQLLAILPSQTAVVLLSKHGLRISIETGSELLDINNALRDQAQLVGCLSVLAEVVRTNGDLSSQVKPRYRFTERFDDLQRCLLLDGFLVRERELVPVDPSISDSAPVEDDLVAGVKASALDPDGDIVGKLSDSAESFRRSPPDYNACLTDARVALEAIAREIARREFSSDPTAYDSAKWGSIVAHLRKQNFFTVEEERGLVGVYAFLSPGAHRPVGLTEEEACRLGRSMALSMCWYLVRRYAEHQSAK
;
A
#
# COMPACT_ATOMS: atom_id res chain seq x y z
N MET A 1 -8.99 8.05 -0.34
CA MET A 1 -9.21 7.60 -1.73
C MET A 1 -8.66 6.18 -1.89
N PRO A 2 -9.16 5.33 -2.80
CA PRO A 2 -8.59 4.02 -3.03
C PRO A 2 -7.20 4.14 -3.68
N SER A 3 -6.27 3.24 -3.30
CA SER A 3 -4.93 3.16 -3.86
C SER A 3 -4.93 2.68 -5.31
N ALA A 4 -3.83 2.93 -6.01
CA ALA A 4 -3.61 2.41 -7.37
C ALA A 4 -3.75 0.87 -7.44
N ARG A 5 -3.37 0.18 -6.35
CA ARG A 5 -3.53 -1.28 -6.21
C ARG A 5 -5.00 -1.68 -6.14
N THR A 6 -5.80 -1.00 -5.32
CA THR A 6 -7.24 -1.25 -5.20
C THR A 6 -7.96 -0.98 -6.52
N LEU A 7 -7.60 0.09 -7.22
CA LEU A 7 -8.14 0.38 -8.55
C LEU A 7 -7.77 -0.70 -9.58
N ALA A 8 -6.54 -1.20 -9.56
CA ALA A 8 -6.13 -2.30 -10.43
C ALA A 8 -6.88 -3.61 -10.12
N SER A 9 -7.08 -3.94 -8.83
CA SER A 9 -7.86 -5.10 -8.41
C SER A 9 -9.34 -4.96 -8.82
N LEU A 10 -9.92 -3.77 -8.68
CA LEU A 10 -11.25 -3.47 -9.19
C LEU A 10 -11.34 -3.65 -10.71
N ALA A 11 -10.35 -3.15 -11.47
CA ALA A 11 -10.29 -3.33 -12.92
C ALA A 11 -10.27 -4.81 -13.31
N GLN A 12 -9.48 -5.63 -12.60
CA GLN A 12 -9.42 -7.08 -12.85
C GLN A 12 -10.76 -7.77 -12.55
N LEU A 13 -11.49 -7.34 -11.52
CA LEU A 13 -12.82 -7.86 -11.22
C LEU A 13 -13.83 -7.45 -12.29
N LEU A 14 -13.82 -6.19 -12.71
CA LEU A 14 -14.76 -5.68 -13.72
C LEU A 14 -14.50 -6.29 -15.11
N ALA A 15 -13.25 -6.57 -15.46
CA ALA A 15 -12.87 -7.15 -16.75
C ALA A 15 -13.34 -8.60 -16.95
N ILE A 16 -13.72 -9.32 -15.88
CA ILE A 16 -14.30 -10.65 -16.01
C ILE A 16 -15.84 -10.65 -16.10
N LEU A 17 -16.47 -9.48 -15.95
CA LEU A 17 -17.91 -9.31 -16.17
C LEU A 17 -18.19 -9.14 -17.69
N PRO A 18 -19.47 -9.34 -18.11
CA PRO A 18 -19.89 -8.92 -19.44
C PRO A 18 -19.58 -7.42 -19.65
N SER A 19 -18.97 -7.09 -20.79
CA SER A 19 -18.50 -5.69 -21.06
C SER A 19 -19.62 -4.65 -20.89
N GLN A 20 -20.86 -4.99 -21.29
CA GLN A 20 -22.01 -4.11 -21.08
C GLN A 20 -22.28 -3.84 -19.59
N THR A 21 -22.18 -4.85 -18.73
CA THR A 21 -22.35 -4.69 -17.28
C THR A 21 -21.31 -3.76 -16.71
N ALA A 22 -20.04 -3.94 -17.09
CA ALA A 22 -18.95 -3.09 -16.65
C ALA A 22 -19.11 -1.63 -17.10
N VAL A 23 -19.47 -1.41 -18.38
CA VAL A 23 -19.72 -0.07 -18.93
C VAL A 23 -20.87 0.61 -18.21
N VAL A 24 -22.00 -0.06 -18.03
CA VAL A 24 -23.19 0.51 -17.35
C VAL A 24 -22.84 0.88 -15.90
N LEU A 25 -22.14 0.00 -15.19
CA LEU A 25 -21.75 0.24 -13.80
C LEU A 25 -20.81 1.45 -13.68
N LEU A 26 -19.80 1.54 -14.53
CA LEU A 26 -18.85 2.67 -14.52
C LEU A 26 -19.53 3.98 -14.94
N SER A 27 -20.31 3.97 -16.02
CA SER A 27 -21.00 5.15 -16.52
C SER A 27 -22.03 5.70 -15.53
N LYS A 28 -22.72 4.85 -14.78
CA LYS A 28 -23.66 5.23 -13.72
C LYS A 28 -23.01 6.12 -12.66
N HIS A 29 -21.73 5.92 -12.39
CA HIS A 29 -20.96 6.71 -11.43
C HIS A 29 -20.11 7.81 -12.08
N GLY A 30 -20.43 8.16 -13.32
CA GLY A 30 -19.82 9.29 -14.02
C GLY A 30 -18.47 9.00 -14.65
N LEU A 31 -18.00 7.73 -14.63
CA LEU A 31 -16.75 7.35 -15.29
C LEU A 31 -17.00 7.18 -16.80
N ARG A 32 -16.27 7.94 -17.61
CA ARG A 32 -16.32 7.81 -19.06
C ARG A 32 -15.40 6.69 -19.50
N ILE A 33 -15.95 5.72 -20.21
CA ILE A 33 -15.20 4.56 -20.70
C ILE A 33 -15.67 4.15 -22.08
N SER A 34 -14.72 3.78 -22.94
CA SER A 34 -14.93 3.01 -24.14
C SER A 34 -14.11 1.72 -23.99
N ILE A 35 -14.76 0.58 -24.10
CA ILE A 35 -14.10 -0.74 -24.00
C ILE A 35 -13.97 -1.32 -25.38
N GLU A 36 -12.72 -1.60 -25.80
CA GLU A 36 -12.42 -2.31 -27.03
C GLU A 36 -12.24 -3.81 -26.75
N THR A 37 -12.68 -4.64 -27.69
CA THR A 37 -12.56 -6.10 -27.55
C THR A 37 -11.08 -6.50 -27.48
N GLY A 38 -10.68 -7.17 -26.40
CA GLY A 38 -9.32 -7.64 -26.16
C GLY A 38 -8.46 -6.67 -25.32
N SER A 39 -8.95 -5.46 -25.04
CA SER A 39 -8.27 -4.48 -24.16
C SER A 39 -9.05 -4.11 -22.90
N GLU A 40 -10.11 -4.88 -22.58
CA GLU A 40 -11.07 -4.58 -21.52
C GLU A 40 -10.39 -4.21 -20.18
N LEU A 41 -9.39 -5.00 -19.77
CA LEU A 41 -8.67 -4.76 -18.53
C LEU A 41 -7.92 -3.41 -18.55
N LEU A 42 -7.25 -3.13 -19.66
CA LEU A 42 -6.45 -1.92 -19.80
C LEU A 42 -7.34 -0.68 -19.86
N ASP A 43 -8.42 -0.74 -20.62
CA ASP A 43 -9.37 0.38 -20.77
C ASP A 43 -10.04 0.71 -19.43
N ILE A 44 -10.51 -0.31 -18.70
CA ILE A 44 -11.11 -0.15 -17.38
C ILE A 44 -10.08 0.41 -16.38
N ASN A 45 -8.86 -0.13 -16.36
CA ASN A 45 -7.81 0.34 -15.46
C ASN A 45 -7.43 1.81 -15.74
N ASN A 46 -7.33 2.19 -17.00
CA ASN A 46 -7.04 3.57 -17.38
C ASN A 46 -8.17 4.51 -16.97
N ALA A 47 -9.44 4.15 -17.21
CA ALA A 47 -10.59 4.93 -16.80
C ALA A 47 -10.67 5.13 -15.27
N LEU A 48 -10.36 4.09 -14.49
CA LEU A 48 -10.34 4.16 -13.03
C LEU A 48 -9.16 5.00 -12.49
N ARG A 49 -8.06 5.08 -13.22
CA ARG A 49 -6.86 5.85 -12.83
C ARG A 49 -6.85 7.29 -13.32
N ASP A 50 -7.79 7.69 -14.15
CA ASP A 50 -7.93 9.08 -14.56
C ASP A 50 -8.27 9.94 -13.35
N GLN A 51 -7.39 10.90 -13.03
CA GLN A 51 -7.54 11.75 -11.85
C GLN A 51 -8.85 12.53 -11.85
N ALA A 52 -9.38 12.88 -13.02
CA ALA A 52 -10.67 13.56 -13.14
C ALA A 52 -11.87 12.69 -12.72
N GLN A 53 -11.67 11.36 -12.65
CA GLN A 53 -12.72 10.37 -12.39
C GLN A 53 -12.61 9.70 -11.01
N LEU A 54 -11.53 9.97 -10.27
CA LEU A 54 -11.24 9.30 -8.98
C LEU A 54 -12.37 9.40 -7.94
N VAL A 55 -13.11 10.50 -7.94
CA VAL A 55 -14.26 10.67 -7.02
C VAL A 55 -15.36 9.64 -7.29
N GLY A 56 -15.56 9.26 -8.55
CA GLY A 56 -16.52 8.21 -8.94
C GLY A 56 -16.10 6.80 -8.52
N CYS A 57 -14.80 6.55 -8.34
CA CYS A 57 -14.28 5.22 -8.05
C CYS A 57 -14.78 4.66 -6.70
N LEU A 58 -14.90 5.49 -5.66
CA LEU A 58 -15.48 5.06 -4.37
C LEU A 58 -16.93 4.63 -4.52
N SER A 59 -17.70 5.34 -5.32
CA SER A 59 -19.10 4.98 -5.59
C SER A 59 -19.22 3.67 -6.38
N VAL A 60 -18.32 3.44 -7.34
CA VAL A 60 -18.21 2.14 -8.05
C VAL A 60 -17.87 1.02 -7.08
N LEU A 61 -16.87 1.21 -6.22
CA LEU A 61 -16.48 0.22 -5.21
C LEU A 61 -17.66 -0.13 -4.28
N ALA A 62 -18.35 0.88 -3.77
CA ALA A 62 -19.52 0.69 -2.91
C ALA A 62 -20.62 -0.08 -3.63
N GLU A 63 -20.88 0.21 -4.90
CA GLU A 63 -21.88 -0.52 -5.68
C GLU A 63 -21.47 -1.97 -5.97
N VAL A 64 -20.22 -2.21 -6.34
CA VAL A 64 -19.68 -3.57 -6.54
C VAL A 64 -19.81 -4.40 -5.27
N VAL A 65 -19.48 -3.82 -4.12
CA VAL A 65 -19.64 -4.50 -2.82
C VAL A 65 -21.11 -4.81 -2.54
N ARG A 66 -22.00 -3.85 -2.76
CA ARG A 66 -23.44 -4.01 -2.52
C ARG A 66 -24.09 -5.05 -3.43
N THR A 67 -23.68 -5.13 -4.69
CA THR A 67 -24.29 -6.00 -5.72
C THR A 67 -23.46 -7.24 -6.02
N ASN A 68 -22.49 -7.60 -5.19
CA ASN A 68 -21.54 -8.69 -5.44
C ASN A 68 -22.22 -10.03 -5.78
N GLY A 69 -23.36 -10.33 -5.14
CA GLY A 69 -24.15 -11.54 -5.40
C GLY A 69 -24.68 -11.59 -6.83
N ASP A 70 -25.22 -10.48 -7.32
CA ASP A 70 -25.78 -10.39 -8.68
C ASP A 70 -24.66 -10.40 -9.72
N LEU A 71 -23.56 -9.70 -9.47
CA LEU A 71 -22.39 -9.69 -10.33
C LEU A 71 -21.76 -11.08 -10.43
N SER A 72 -21.62 -11.78 -9.31
CA SER A 72 -21.05 -13.13 -9.28
C SER A 72 -21.85 -14.14 -10.08
N SER A 73 -23.17 -13.95 -10.18
CA SER A 73 -24.05 -14.83 -10.96
C SER A 73 -23.80 -14.75 -12.48
N GLN A 74 -23.21 -13.64 -12.94
CA GLN A 74 -22.91 -13.39 -14.35
C GLN A 74 -21.57 -13.98 -14.80
N VAL A 75 -20.71 -14.46 -13.87
CA VAL A 75 -19.38 -15.00 -14.17
C VAL A 75 -19.39 -16.52 -14.06
N LYS A 76 -18.91 -17.19 -15.10
CA LYS A 76 -18.76 -18.66 -15.11
C LYS A 76 -17.32 -19.03 -15.47
N PRO A 77 -16.69 -19.95 -14.72
CA PRO A 77 -17.16 -20.52 -13.46
C PRO A 77 -17.13 -19.49 -12.32
N ARG A 78 -18.02 -19.64 -11.34
CA ARG A 78 -18.24 -18.66 -10.27
C ARG A 78 -16.99 -18.41 -9.39
N TYR A 79 -16.12 -19.42 -9.23
CA TYR A 79 -14.90 -19.26 -8.43
C TYR A 79 -14.01 -18.12 -8.95
N ARG A 80 -13.98 -17.84 -10.27
CA ARG A 80 -13.21 -16.71 -10.84
C ARG A 80 -13.64 -15.36 -10.27
N PHE A 81 -14.94 -15.16 -10.06
CA PHE A 81 -15.46 -13.96 -9.41
C PHE A 81 -15.03 -13.91 -7.94
N THR A 82 -15.18 -15.03 -7.22
CA THR A 82 -14.83 -15.12 -5.80
C THR A 82 -13.37 -14.77 -5.56
N GLU A 83 -12.45 -15.36 -6.33
CA GLU A 83 -11.01 -15.07 -6.21
C GLU A 83 -10.69 -13.57 -6.43
N ARG A 84 -11.31 -12.94 -7.43
CA ARG A 84 -11.10 -11.51 -7.71
C ARG A 84 -11.75 -10.60 -6.67
N PHE A 85 -12.91 -10.99 -6.15
CA PHE A 85 -13.57 -10.23 -5.11
C PHE A 85 -12.84 -10.33 -3.77
N ASP A 86 -12.30 -11.50 -3.42
CA ASP A 86 -11.47 -11.70 -2.23
C ASP A 86 -10.18 -10.87 -2.32
N ASP A 87 -9.54 -10.81 -3.50
CA ASP A 87 -8.40 -9.94 -3.74
C ASP A 87 -8.76 -8.45 -3.54
N LEU A 88 -9.89 -8.02 -4.10
CA LEU A 88 -10.39 -6.65 -3.93
C LEU A 88 -10.64 -6.32 -2.45
N GLN A 89 -11.26 -7.22 -1.69
CA GLN A 89 -11.50 -7.02 -0.26
C GLN A 89 -10.19 -6.84 0.51
N ARG A 90 -9.15 -7.61 0.18
CA ARG A 90 -7.81 -7.45 0.82
C ARG A 90 -7.14 -6.14 0.44
N CYS A 91 -7.28 -5.69 -0.80
CA CYS A 91 -6.81 -4.37 -1.22
C CYS A 91 -7.53 -3.25 -0.47
N LEU A 92 -8.86 -3.33 -0.38
CA LEU A 92 -9.69 -2.38 0.37
C LEU A 92 -9.29 -2.32 1.85
N LEU A 93 -9.00 -3.48 2.46
CA LEU A 93 -8.56 -3.53 3.85
C LEU A 93 -7.21 -2.83 4.06
N LEU A 94 -6.28 -2.94 3.11
CA LEU A 94 -5.02 -2.19 3.12
C LEU A 94 -5.23 -0.68 3.00
N ASP A 95 -6.27 -0.26 2.29
CA ASP A 95 -6.64 1.15 2.12
C ASP A 95 -7.51 1.68 3.28
N GLY A 96 -7.76 0.89 4.32
CA GLY A 96 -8.55 1.29 5.48
C GLY A 96 -10.07 1.17 5.29
N PHE A 97 -10.53 0.37 4.34
CA PHE A 97 -11.95 0.05 4.14
C PHE A 97 -12.26 -1.39 4.52
N LEU A 98 -13.43 -1.61 5.10
CA LEU A 98 -13.97 -2.94 5.44
C LEU A 98 -15.25 -3.21 4.65
N VAL A 99 -15.40 -4.44 4.15
CA VAL A 99 -16.66 -4.89 3.58
C VAL A 99 -17.45 -5.60 4.69
N ARG A 100 -18.56 -5.00 5.11
CA ARG A 100 -19.47 -5.57 6.11
C ARG A 100 -20.89 -5.49 5.61
N GLU A 101 -21.64 -6.61 5.66
CA GLU A 101 -23.06 -6.67 5.29
C GLU A 101 -23.41 -6.05 3.92
N ARG A 102 -22.50 -6.23 2.94
CA ARG A 102 -22.56 -5.63 1.59
C ARG A 102 -22.40 -4.10 1.57
N GLU A 103 -21.78 -3.53 2.59
CA GLU A 103 -21.44 -2.12 2.64
C GLU A 103 -19.94 -1.95 2.69
N LEU A 104 -19.46 -0.87 2.07
CA LEU A 104 -18.08 -0.43 2.15
C LEU A 104 -17.96 0.57 3.31
N VAL A 105 -17.34 0.13 4.41
CA VAL A 105 -17.23 0.92 5.64
C VAL A 105 -15.79 1.40 5.82
N PRO A 106 -15.53 2.70 5.95
CA PRO A 106 -14.18 3.18 6.31
C PRO A 106 -13.85 2.72 7.74
N VAL A 107 -12.64 2.18 7.93
CA VAL A 107 -12.14 1.76 9.24
C VAL A 107 -11.72 2.95 10.07
N ASP A 108 -11.18 3.99 9.42
CA ASP A 108 -10.86 5.28 10.02
C ASP A 108 -11.35 6.40 9.09
N PRO A 109 -12.36 7.19 9.50
CA PRO A 109 -12.91 8.27 8.69
C PRO A 109 -11.90 9.35 8.33
N SER A 110 -10.83 9.53 9.12
CA SER A 110 -9.78 10.54 8.85
C SER A 110 -8.88 10.18 7.67
N ILE A 111 -8.83 8.90 7.29
CA ILE A 111 -7.99 8.39 6.20
C ILE A 111 -8.70 8.46 4.84
N SER A 112 -10.03 8.51 4.82
CA SER A 112 -10.82 8.41 3.57
C SER A 112 -10.60 9.56 2.58
N ASP A 113 -10.17 10.73 3.05
CA ASP A 113 -10.03 11.94 2.22
C ASP A 113 -8.59 12.21 1.77
N SER A 114 -7.60 11.46 2.26
CA SER A 114 -6.20 11.60 1.88
C SER A 114 -5.76 10.52 0.88
N ALA A 115 -4.75 10.86 0.07
CA ALA A 115 -4.11 9.85 -0.78
C ALA A 115 -3.55 8.72 0.09
N PRO A 116 -3.64 7.45 -0.35
CA PRO A 116 -3.07 6.34 0.40
C PRO A 116 -1.59 6.58 0.68
N VAL A 117 -1.16 6.38 1.92
CA VAL A 117 0.23 6.59 2.34
C VAL A 117 1.21 5.80 1.46
N GLU A 118 0.82 4.63 0.99
CA GLU A 118 1.66 3.81 0.12
C GLU A 118 1.90 4.44 -1.25
N ASP A 119 0.88 5.01 -1.88
CA ASP A 119 1.01 5.64 -3.21
C ASP A 119 1.90 6.89 -3.12
N ASP A 120 1.72 7.71 -2.08
CA ASP A 120 2.55 8.89 -1.78
C ASP A 120 4.00 8.48 -1.47
N LEU A 121 4.18 7.41 -0.71
CA LEU A 121 5.50 6.85 -0.39
C LEU A 121 6.23 6.39 -1.66
N VAL A 122 5.57 5.59 -2.50
CA VAL A 122 6.16 5.10 -3.75
C VAL A 122 6.54 6.26 -4.68
N ALA A 123 5.66 7.26 -4.79
CA ALA A 123 5.95 8.46 -5.56
C ALA A 123 7.15 9.24 -4.98
N GLY A 124 7.22 9.41 -3.67
CA GLY A 124 8.30 10.08 -2.96
C GLY A 124 9.65 9.35 -3.09
N VAL A 125 9.66 8.03 -2.97
CA VAL A 125 10.85 7.19 -3.15
C VAL A 125 11.41 7.35 -4.56
N LYS A 126 10.55 7.32 -5.59
CA LYS A 126 10.96 7.52 -6.99
C LYS A 126 11.49 8.94 -7.22
N ALA A 127 10.79 9.96 -6.71
CA ALA A 127 11.19 11.36 -6.88
C ALA A 127 12.51 11.69 -6.18
N SER A 128 12.81 11.07 -5.04
CA SER A 128 14.04 11.27 -4.27
C SER A 128 15.25 10.49 -4.81
N ALA A 129 15.04 9.63 -5.82
CA ALA A 129 16.03 8.71 -6.36
C ALA A 129 16.67 7.78 -5.29
N LEU A 130 16.02 7.57 -4.13
CA LEU A 130 16.51 6.69 -3.06
C LEU A 130 16.50 5.20 -3.44
N ASP A 131 15.87 4.84 -4.54
CA ASP A 131 15.67 3.47 -4.99
C ASP A 131 16.10 3.31 -6.46
N PRO A 132 17.40 3.41 -6.79
CA PRO A 132 17.87 3.34 -8.16
C PRO A 132 17.62 1.99 -8.81
N ASP A 133 17.61 0.91 -8.03
CA ASP A 133 17.48 -0.47 -8.50
C ASP A 133 16.05 -1.01 -8.38
N GLY A 134 15.13 -0.27 -7.74
CA GLY A 134 13.74 -0.66 -7.53
C GLY A 134 13.52 -1.63 -6.36
N ASP A 135 14.53 -1.89 -5.55
CA ASP A 135 14.49 -2.85 -4.44
C ASP A 135 13.51 -2.43 -3.33
N ILE A 136 13.49 -1.13 -2.99
CA ILE A 136 12.62 -0.58 -1.94
C ILE A 136 11.15 -0.69 -2.36
N VAL A 137 10.84 -0.22 -3.57
CA VAL A 137 9.49 -0.32 -4.13
C VAL A 137 9.09 -1.78 -4.31
N GLY A 138 10.02 -2.64 -4.72
CA GLY A 138 9.83 -4.09 -4.78
C GLY A 138 9.42 -4.66 -3.41
N LYS A 139 10.12 -4.32 -2.33
CA LYS A 139 9.80 -4.80 -0.98
C LYS A 139 8.45 -4.28 -0.45
N LEU A 140 8.08 -3.05 -0.76
CA LEU A 140 6.74 -2.54 -0.43
C LEU A 140 5.65 -3.33 -1.16
N SER A 141 5.89 -3.67 -2.42
CA SER A 141 4.98 -4.50 -3.23
C SER A 141 4.91 -5.94 -2.72
N ASP A 142 6.04 -6.57 -2.40
CA ASP A 142 6.12 -7.93 -1.84
C ASP A 142 5.36 -8.02 -0.51
N SER A 143 5.50 -7.00 0.35
CA SER A 143 4.76 -6.89 1.61
C SER A 143 3.25 -6.92 1.39
N ALA A 144 2.75 -6.14 0.43
CA ALA A 144 1.34 -6.12 0.11
C ALA A 144 0.86 -7.44 -0.52
N GLU A 145 1.68 -8.06 -1.38
CA GLU A 145 1.37 -9.33 -2.01
C GLU A 145 1.29 -10.46 -0.97
N SER A 146 2.23 -10.49 -0.02
CA SER A 146 2.24 -11.45 1.09
C SER A 146 1.00 -11.34 1.98
N PHE A 147 0.46 -10.12 2.17
CA PHE A 147 -0.81 -9.93 2.87
C PHE A 147 -2.01 -10.44 2.07
N ARG A 148 -2.02 -10.22 0.75
CA ARG A 148 -3.15 -10.51 -0.15
C ARG A 148 -3.26 -11.96 -0.58
N ARG A 149 -2.15 -12.68 -0.63
CA ARG A 149 -2.12 -14.06 -1.15
C ARG A 149 -3.02 -15.01 -0.33
N SER A 150 -3.37 -16.14 -0.91
CA SER A 150 -4.16 -17.18 -0.26
C SER A 150 -3.34 -18.49 -0.15
N PRO A 151 -3.06 -18.99 1.06
CA PRO A 151 -3.26 -18.36 2.36
C PRO A 151 -2.33 -17.13 2.55
N PRO A 152 -2.70 -16.13 3.38
CA PRO A 152 -1.86 -14.99 3.69
C PRO A 152 -0.56 -15.40 4.39
N ASP A 153 0.53 -14.65 4.14
CA ASP A 153 1.78 -14.78 4.88
C ASP A 153 2.08 -13.48 5.62
N TYR A 154 1.55 -13.39 6.82
CA TYR A 154 1.70 -12.20 7.65
C TYR A 154 3.13 -11.95 8.10
N ASN A 155 3.94 -13.02 8.27
CA ASN A 155 5.34 -12.89 8.63
C ASN A 155 6.17 -12.32 7.46
N ALA A 156 5.96 -12.82 6.24
CA ALA A 156 6.61 -12.26 5.06
C ALA A 156 6.18 -10.80 4.83
N CYS A 157 4.88 -10.48 4.99
CA CYS A 157 4.37 -9.12 4.89
C CYS A 157 5.11 -8.15 5.81
N LEU A 158 5.24 -8.47 7.09
CA LEU A 158 5.94 -7.63 8.06
C LEU A 158 7.46 -7.58 7.82
N THR A 159 8.05 -8.70 7.41
CA THR A 159 9.48 -8.78 7.09
C THR A 159 9.82 -7.87 5.91
N ASP A 160 9.06 -7.92 4.83
CA ASP A 160 9.30 -7.10 3.64
C ASP A 160 9.08 -5.60 3.94
N ALA A 161 8.06 -5.24 4.71
CA ALA A 161 7.85 -3.87 5.17
C ALA A 161 9.03 -3.36 6.04
N ARG A 162 9.57 -4.22 6.90
CA ARG A 162 10.75 -3.93 7.71
C ARG A 162 12.00 -3.74 6.87
N VAL A 163 12.20 -4.59 5.87
CA VAL A 163 13.35 -4.51 4.95
C VAL A 163 13.29 -3.20 4.13
N ALA A 164 12.10 -2.79 3.68
CA ALA A 164 11.93 -1.52 2.99
C ALA A 164 12.29 -0.32 3.90
N LEU A 165 11.83 -0.33 5.15
CA LEU A 165 12.16 0.71 6.14
C LEU A 165 13.68 0.80 6.38
N GLU A 166 14.34 -0.34 6.55
CA GLU A 166 15.78 -0.42 6.75
C GLU A 166 16.56 0.07 5.51
N ALA A 167 16.11 -0.31 4.31
CA ALA A 167 16.74 0.08 3.06
C ALA A 167 16.67 1.59 2.83
N ILE A 168 15.54 2.23 3.10
CA ILE A 168 15.39 3.70 3.03
C ILE A 168 16.36 4.39 3.98
N ALA A 169 16.41 3.99 5.25
CA ALA A 169 17.29 4.61 6.24
C ALA A 169 18.77 4.42 5.88
N ARG A 170 19.14 3.22 5.40
CA ARG A 170 20.51 2.91 4.94
C ARG A 170 20.92 3.77 3.75
N GLU A 171 20.02 3.93 2.78
CA GLU A 171 20.30 4.70 1.58
C GLU A 171 20.45 6.20 1.90
N ILE A 172 19.63 6.75 2.79
CA ILE A 172 19.78 8.13 3.29
C ILE A 172 21.13 8.29 3.98
N ALA A 173 21.49 7.39 4.90
CA ALA A 173 22.76 7.43 5.60
C ALA A 173 23.96 7.37 4.63
N ARG A 174 23.88 6.50 3.64
CA ARG A 174 24.91 6.33 2.61
C ARG A 174 25.10 7.59 1.75
N ARG A 175 24.02 8.20 1.31
CA ARG A 175 24.08 9.36 0.40
C ARG A 175 24.49 10.65 1.07
N GLU A 176 23.93 10.87 2.25
CA GLU A 176 24.05 12.20 2.88
C GLU A 176 25.16 12.31 3.91
N PHE A 177 25.50 11.21 4.55
CA PHE A 177 26.32 11.22 5.76
C PHE A 177 27.49 10.23 5.72
N SER A 178 27.83 9.71 4.55
CA SER A 178 28.84 8.65 4.38
C SER A 178 30.19 9.19 3.89
N SER A 179 30.71 10.27 4.49
CA SER A 179 32.07 10.72 4.24
C SER A 179 33.12 9.73 4.82
N ASP A 180 32.73 8.93 5.81
CA ASP A 180 33.56 7.91 6.42
C ASP A 180 32.78 6.58 6.46
N PRO A 181 33.18 5.57 5.66
CA PRO A 181 32.49 4.28 5.62
C PRO A 181 32.59 3.49 6.93
N THR A 182 33.47 3.89 7.87
CA THR A 182 33.60 3.27 9.19
C THR A 182 32.75 3.93 10.27
N ALA A 183 32.08 5.05 9.94
CA ALA A 183 31.30 5.84 10.90
C ALA A 183 30.10 5.08 11.50
N TYR A 184 29.60 4.06 10.82
CA TYR A 184 28.52 3.19 11.29
C TYR A 184 28.53 1.85 10.58
N ASP A 185 27.93 0.84 11.24
CA ASP A 185 27.73 -0.50 10.65
C ASP A 185 26.43 -0.50 9.83
N SER A 186 26.55 -0.47 8.50
CA SER A 186 25.42 -0.43 7.57
C SER A 186 24.57 -1.71 7.57
N ALA A 187 25.05 -2.81 8.16
CA ALA A 187 24.30 -4.05 8.31
C ALA A 187 23.42 -4.07 9.58
N LYS A 188 23.58 -3.08 10.48
CA LYS A 188 22.87 -3.06 11.75
C LYS A 188 21.93 -1.86 11.83
N TRP A 189 20.62 -2.12 11.89
CA TRP A 189 19.58 -1.10 12.03
C TRP A 189 19.89 -0.06 13.10
N GLY A 190 20.17 -0.51 14.33
CA GLY A 190 20.49 0.41 15.44
C GLY A 190 21.69 1.31 15.18
N SER A 191 22.69 0.82 14.44
CA SER A 191 23.87 1.62 14.05
C SER A 191 23.53 2.68 13.00
N ILE A 192 22.69 2.34 12.01
CA ILE A 192 22.19 3.26 10.99
C ILE A 192 21.42 4.41 11.65
N VAL A 193 20.44 4.06 12.49
CA VAL A 193 19.55 5.05 13.13
C VAL A 193 20.32 5.95 14.08
N ALA A 194 21.24 5.38 14.90
CA ALA A 194 22.10 6.17 15.77
C ALA A 194 23.04 7.12 15.01
N HIS A 195 23.53 6.69 13.84
CA HIS A 195 24.35 7.54 12.97
C HIS A 195 23.53 8.73 12.43
N LEU A 196 22.35 8.48 11.85
CA LEU A 196 21.46 9.53 11.36
C LEU A 196 21.09 10.54 12.45
N ARG A 197 20.84 10.08 13.68
CA ARG A 197 20.63 10.97 14.83
C ARG A 197 21.83 11.82 15.15
N LYS A 198 23.05 11.24 15.16
CA LYS A 198 24.29 12.00 15.39
C LYS A 198 24.51 13.09 14.35
N GLN A 199 24.01 12.88 13.15
CA GLN A 199 24.06 13.85 12.05
C GLN A 199 22.90 14.87 12.11
N ASN A 200 22.10 14.88 13.18
CA ASN A 200 20.93 15.73 13.37
C ASN A 200 19.85 15.55 12.27
N PHE A 201 19.82 14.39 11.61
CA PHE A 201 18.78 14.09 10.64
C PHE A 201 17.41 13.92 11.31
N PHE A 202 17.39 13.41 12.54
CA PHE A 202 16.20 13.35 13.40
C PHE A 202 16.55 13.48 14.89
N THR A 203 15.52 13.71 15.70
CA THR A 203 15.61 13.87 17.16
C THR A 203 15.73 12.51 17.87
N VAL A 204 16.00 12.57 19.20
CA VAL A 204 16.02 11.35 20.04
C VAL A 204 14.65 10.67 20.11
N GLU A 205 13.58 11.45 20.12
CA GLU A 205 12.19 10.94 20.17
C GLU A 205 11.83 10.22 18.87
N GLU A 206 12.22 10.77 17.73
CA GLU A 206 12.04 10.18 16.40
C GLU A 206 12.86 8.89 16.25
N GLU A 207 14.11 8.87 16.74
CA GLU A 207 14.91 7.64 16.83
C GLU A 207 14.19 6.55 17.61
N ARG A 208 13.67 6.87 18.79
CA ARG A 208 12.94 5.91 19.64
C ARG A 208 11.68 5.37 18.94
N GLY A 209 10.96 6.25 18.25
CA GLY A 209 9.79 5.85 17.46
C GLY A 209 10.16 4.85 16.36
N LEU A 210 11.20 5.14 15.58
CA LEU A 210 11.70 4.25 14.51
C LEU A 210 12.17 2.91 15.06
N VAL A 211 12.94 2.90 16.15
CA VAL A 211 13.42 1.67 16.79
C VAL A 211 12.25 0.84 17.34
N GLY A 212 11.25 1.49 17.93
CA GLY A 212 10.06 0.82 18.44
C GLY A 212 9.25 0.14 17.35
N VAL A 213 8.99 0.84 16.24
CA VAL A 213 8.30 0.27 15.08
C VAL A 213 9.10 -0.89 14.48
N TYR A 214 10.40 -0.72 14.28
CA TYR A 214 11.26 -1.79 13.76
C TYR A 214 11.23 -3.05 14.64
N ALA A 215 11.25 -2.89 15.97
CA ALA A 215 11.13 -3.99 16.91
C ALA A 215 9.78 -4.71 16.81
N PHE A 216 8.68 -3.95 16.64
CA PHE A 216 7.34 -4.53 16.45
C PHE A 216 7.24 -5.37 15.18
N LEU A 217 7.97 -5.01 14.12
CA LEU A 217 7.99 -5.73 12.84
C LEU A 217 8.87 -6.99 12.85
N SER A 218 9.62 -7.25 13.93
CA SER A 218 10.56 -8.37 13.98
C SER A 218 9.83 -9.70 14.00
N PRO A 219 10.27 -10.71 13.22
CA PRO A 219 9.74 -12.07 13.30
C PRO A 219 9.87 -12.62 14.73
N GLY A 220 8.79 -13.19 15.25
CA GLY A 220 8.75 -13.69 16.62
C GLY A 220 8.54 -12.64 17.71
N ALA A 221 8.33 -11.37 17.37
CA ALA A 221 7.81 -10.40 18.32
C ALA A 221 6.50 -10.93 18.94
N HIS A 222 6.37 -10.80 20.26
CA HIS A 222 5.16 -11.22 20.97
C HIS A 222 3.96 -10.47 20.37
N ARG A 223 3.00 -11.22 19.84
CA ARG A 223 1.78 -10.64 19.31
C ARG A 223 1.06 -9.87 20.42
N PRO A 224 0.55 -8.68 20.13
CA PRO A 224 -0.23 -7.94 21.11
C PRO A 224 -1.43 -8.79 21.57
N VAL A 225 -1.62 -8.88 22.87
CA VAL A 225 -2.76 -9.60 23.45
C VAL A 225 -4.06 -8.96 22.93
N GLY A 226 -4.95 -9.78 22.39
CA GLY A 226 -6.27 -9.33 21.92
C GLY A 226 -6.35 -8.96 20.44
N LEU A 227 -5.24 -9.04 19.67
CA LEU A 227 -5.26 -8.89 18.21
C LEU A 227 -5.14 -10.24 17.52
N THR A 228 -5.85 -10.39 16.40
CA THR A 228 -5.64 -11.48 15.45
C THR A 228 -4.31 -11.26 14.71
N GLU A 229 -3.81 -12.30 14.03
CA GLU A 229 -2.61 -12.19 13.18
C GLU A 229 -2.77 -11.16 12.07
N GLU A 230 -3.94 -11.12 11.46
CA GLU A 230 -4.28 -10.16 10.41
C GLU A 230 -4.27 -8.73 10.94
N GLU A 231 -4.92 -8.49 12.07
CA GLU A 231 -4.96 -7.16 12.69
C GLU A 231 -3.57 -6.67 13.11
N ALA A 232 -2.76 -7.56 13.71
CA ALA A 232 -1.38 -7.24 14.08
C ALA A 232 -0.51 -6.97 12.85
N CYS A 233 -0.66 -7.75 11.78
CA CYS A 233 0.04 -7.55 10.52
C CYS A 233 -0.35 -6.21 9.88
N ARG A 234 -1.63 -5.92 9.80
CA ARG A 234 -2.14 -4.65 9.24
C ARG A 234 -1.62 -3.45 10.01
N LEU A 235 -1.67 -3.50 11.36
CA LEU A 235 -1.14 -2.45 12.22
C LEU A 235 0.36 -2.26 11.99
N GLY A 236 1.14 -3.33 12.04
CA GLY A 236 2.59 -3.28 11.84
C GLY A 236 2.97 -2.73 10.48
N ARG A 237 2.32 -3.21 9.42
CA ARG A 237 2.53 -2.70 8.06
C ARG A 237 2.21 -1.21 7.96
N SER A 238 1.08 -0.76 8.52
CA SER A 238 0.69 0.65 8.53
C SER A 238 1.74 1.54 9.23
N MET A 239 2.24 1.10 10.39
CA MET A 239 3.32 1.79 11.10
C MET A 239 4.60 1.85 10.25
N ALA A 240 4.99 0.75 9.60
CA ALA A 240 6.17 0.70 8.75
C ALA A 240 6.07 1.67 7.57
N LEU A 241 4.95 1.67 6.86
CA LEU A 241 4.70 2.58 5.73
C LEU A 241 4.73 4.05 6.16
N SER A 242 4.14 4.37 7.32
CA SER A 242 4.16 5.72 7.88
C SER A 242 5.59 6.17 8.22
N MET A 243 6.43 5.28 8.77
CA MET A 243 7.82 5.58 9.05
C MET A 243 8.66 5.69 7.78
N CYS A 244 8.42 4.85 6.78
CA CYS A 244 9.04 4.98 5.45
C CYS A 244 8.71 6.34 4.82
N TRP A 245 7.44 6.71 4.83
CA TRP A 245 6.96 7.99 4.32
C TRP A 245 7.61 9.17 5.06
N TYR A 246 7.65 9.11 6.39
CA TYR A 246 8.33 10.11 7.22
C TYR A 246 9.80 10.29 6.82
N LEU A 247 10.56 9.19 6.68
CA LEU A 247 11.98 9.26 6.29
C LEU A 247 12.18 9.89 4.91
N VAL A 248 11.33 9.52 3.94
CA VAL A 248 11.39 10.07 2.57
C VAL A 248 11.07 11.57 2.56
N ARG A 249 10.06 12.01 3.30
CA ARG A 249 9.70 13.42 3.44
C ARG A 249 10.80 14.23 4.13
N ARG A 250 11.33 13.69 5.23
CA ARG A 250 12.45 14.32 5.94
C ARG A 250 13.68 14.45 5.08
N TYR A 251 13.96 13.46 4.24
CA TYR A 251 15.04 13.49 3.28
C TYR A 251 14.84 14.60 2.22
N ALA A 252 13.64 14.72 1.66
CA ALA A 252 13.31 15.76 0.69
C ALA A 252 13.47 17.17 1.29
N GLU A 253 13.02 17.38 2.53
CA GLU A 253 13.24 18.64 3.26
C GLU A 253 14.73 18.95 3.45
N HIS A 254 15.51 17.93 3.85
CA HIS A 254 16.96 18.08 4.04
C HIS A 254 17.67 18.47 2.73
N GLN A 255 17.26 17.90 1.60
CA GLN A 255 17.79 18.27 0.28
C GLN A 255 17.43 19.69 -0.12
N SER A 256 16.22 20.13 0.18
CA SER A 256 15.75 21.49 -0.16
C SER A 256 16.42 22.60 0.68
N ALA A 257 17.01 22.23 1.81
CA ALA A 257 17.69 23.16 2.73
C ALA A 257 19.20 23.35 2.42
N LYS A 258 19.75 22.60 1.47
CA LYS A 258 21.13 22.72 0.97
C LYS A 258 21.24 23.70 -0.18
#